data_a64841f435f3a3b5a59225c3665dcfb3
#
_entry.id   a64841f435f3a3b5a59225c3665dcfb3
#
_cell.length_a   1.000
_cell.length_b   1.000
_cell.length_c   1.000
_cell.angle_alpha   90.00
_cell.angle_beta   90.00
_cell.angle_gamma   90.00
#
_symmetry.space_group_name_H-M   'P 1'
#
loop_
_entity.id
_entity.type
_entity.pdbx_description
1 polymer ?
#
loop_
_entity_poly.entity_id
_entity_poly.type
_entity_poly.pdbx_seq_one_letter_code
_entity_poly.pdbx_strand_id
1 'polypeptide(L)'
;MKALVWLGPGQVRLQDRPAPEPGPGEILLRILAVGVCATDRKVLLGKHPRVRPPRVLGHEVVGEVFALGPGVEGLRLGERVSLAPNFGCGRCALCTSGWTNLCPQVKALGLDLDGGFAEYLLVPREAVAQGNLLPLPQSVPTDLAVLAEPLATALCAQEALGVGPGDAVLIVGGGPMGLLNALAARARGASWIALSERRPWRRTLAEKLGVDLAVGPEETLSRVLEATGGRGVQAVTVTVPDPNAVRLGLSLLAPLGRLNLFAGFPRGMEEMTLDGNTLHYGNRSLVGTFAANLRQHRAALNLLQRLELAPLITHRIHLKETEDGLMPLILSKDVMRVVIIPD
;
A
#
# COMPACT_ATOMS: atom_id res chain seq x y z
N MET A 1 16.53 11.86 -19.48
CA MET A 1 15.63 11.92 -18.33
C MET A 1 16.40 11.79 -17.03
N LYS A 2 15.95 12.44 -15.96
CA LYS A 2 16.50 12.23 -14.63
C LYS A 2 15.85 11.03 -13.95
N ALA A 3 16.63 10.24 -13.22
CA ALA A 3 16.14 9.10 -12.44
C ALA A 3 16.96 8.94 -11.16
N LEU A 4 16.28 8.70 -10.03
CA LEU A 4 16.91 8.36 -8.76
C LEU A 4 17.22 6.86 -8.74
N VAL A 5 18.49 6.52 -8.87
CA VAL A 5 18.97 5.14 -8.93
C VAL A 5 19.47 4.68 -7.57
N TRP A 6 18.89 3.62 -7.05
CA TRP A 6 19.43 2.91 -5.90
C TRP A 6 20.61 2.02 -6.34
N LEU A 7 21.79 2.25 -5.76
CA LEU A 7 23.05 1.58 -6.09
C LEU A 7 23.47 0.55 -5.05
N GLY A 8 22.79 0.50 -3.92
CA GLY A 8 23.07 -0.39 -2.80
C GLY A 8 22.55 0.20 -1.47
N PRO A 9 22.71 -0.53 -0.35
CA PRO A 9 22.21 -0.08 0.94
C PRO A 9 22.70 1.33 1.31
N GLY A 10 21.74 2.26 1.51
CA GLY A 10 22.01 3.66 1.84
C GLY A 10 22.55 4.51 0.69
N GLN A 11 22.70 3.97 -0.51
CA GLN A 11 23.29 4.66 -1.66
C GLN A 11 22.25 4.89 -2.75
N VAL A 12 21.94 6.15 -2.99
CA VAL A 12 21.09 6.62 -4.10
C VAL A 12 21.83 7.69 -4.88
N ARG A 13 21.60 7.77 -6.19
CA ARG A 13 22.15 8.82 -7.06
C ARG A 13 21.11 9.27 -8.06
N LEU A 14 20.98 10.57 -8.20
CA LEU A 14 20.25 11.16 -9.30
C LEU A 14 21.12 11.12 -10.55
N GLN A 15 20.66 10.43 -11.59
CA GLN A 15 21.40 10.21 -12.82
C GLN A 15 20.63 10.74 -14.02
N ASP A 16 21.37 11.34 -14.97
CA ASP A 16 20.88 11.58 -16.32
C ASP A 16 20.97 10.28 -17.13
N ARG A 17 19.84 9.83 -17.67
CA ARG A 17 19.71 8.61 -18.49
C ARG A 17 18.97 8.93 -19.79
N PRO A 18 19.20 8.18 -20.88
CA PRO A 18 18.33 8.29 -22.06
C PRO A 18 16.88 7.98 -21.65
N ALA A 19 15.93 8.74 -22.19
CA ALA A 19 14.52 8.38 -22.04
C ALA A 19 14.26 7.11 -22.87
N PRO A 20 13.56 6.10 -22.34
CA PRO A 20 13.24 4.92 -23.12
C PRO A 20 12.22 5.24 -24.23
N GLU A 21 12.25 4.49 -25.31
CA GLU A 21 11.24 4.52 -26.36
C GLU A 21 10.32 3.31 -26.24
N PRO A 22 9.00 3.46 -26.33
CA PRO A 22 8.08 2.35 -26.19
C PRO A 22 8.07 1.48 -27.46
N GLY A 23 8.38 0.19 -27.28
CA GLY A 23 8.26 -0.84 -28.31
C GLY A 23 6.79 -1.29 -28.50
N PRO A 24 6.56 -2.31 -29.37
CA PRO A 24 5.20 -2.81 -29.63
C PRO A 24 4.47 -3.25 -28.35
N GLY A 25 3.30 -2.66 -28.11
CA GLY A 25 2.44 -2.92 -26.96
C GLY A 25 2.88 -2.25 -25.65
N GLU A 26 3.97 -1.48 -25.65
CA GLU A 26 4.47 -0.75 -24.49
C GLU A 26 3.97 0.69 -24.44
N ILE A 27 4.02 1.30 -23.27
CA ILE A 27 3.64 2.71 -23.06
C ILE A 27 4.75 3.42 -22.30
N LEU A 28 5.09 4.62 -22.72
CA LEU A 28 5.91 5.54 -21.95
C LEU A 28 5.03 6.50 -21.18
N LEU A 29 5.13 6.48 -19.85
CA LEU A 29 4.49 7.47 -18.97
C LEU A 29 5.45 8.61 -18.67
N ARG A 30 4.97 9.84 -18.72
CA ARG A 30 5.56 10.96 -18.01
C ARG A 30 5.05 10.89 -16.57
N ILE A 31 5.95 10.82 -15.60
CA ILE A 31 5.56 10.73 -14.20
C ILE A 31 5.07 12.10 -13.72
N LEU A 32 3.94 12.10 -13.03
CA LEU A 32 3.37 13.32 -12.43
C LEU A 32 3.57 13.33 -10.91
N ALA A 33 3.50 12.17 -10.27
CA ALA A 33 3.77 12.00 -8.85
C ALA A 33 4.06 10.52 -8.55
N VAL A 34 4.86 10.26 -7.54
CA VAL A 34 5.09 8.90 -7.05
C VAL A 34 5.19 8.88 -5.53
N GLY A 35 4.46 7.97 -4.88
CA GLY A 35 4.48 7.77 -3.44
C GLY A 35 5.71 6.97 -3.00
N VAL A 36 6.19 7.25 -1.79
CA VAL A 36 7.28 6.50 -1.15
C VAL A 36 6.70 5.52 -0.15
N CYS A 37 6.88 4.24 -0.42
CA CYS A 37 6.36 3.12 0.37
C CYS A 37 7.35 2.63 1.44
N ALA A 38 6.85 1.97 2.46
CA ALA A 38 7.69 1.22 3.42
C ALA A 38 8.53 0.13 2.73
N THR A 39 8.09 -0.39 1.59
CA THR A 39 8.85 -1.33 0.76
C THR A 39 10.09 -0.67 0.16
N ASP A 40 9.95 0.56 -0.38
CA ASP A 40 11.10 1.33 -0.88
C ASP A 40 12.11 1.58 0.23
N ARG A 41 11.63 1.93 1.44
CA ARG A 41 12.51 2.05 2.62
C ARG A 41 13.26 0.76 2.92
N LYS A 42 12.61 -0.42 2.83
CA LYS A 42 13.29 -1.72 3.02
C LYS A 42 14.37 -1.95 1.97
N VAL A 43 14.10 -1.60 0.71
CA VAL A 43 15.08 -1.72 -0.38
C VAL A 43 16.24 -0.76 -0.16
N LEU A 44 15.96 0.51 0.10
CA LEU A 44 16.97 1.55 0.32
C LEU A 44 17.92 1.18 1.46
N LEU A 45 17.43 0.51 2.50
CA LEU A 45 18.24 0.02 3.62
C LEU A 45 18.88 -1.36 3.36
N GLY A 46 18.76 -1.95 2.17
CA GLY A 46 19.31 -3.27 1.85
C GLY A 46 18.61 -4.45 2.53
N LYS A 47 17.39 -4.24 3.05
CA LYS A 47 16.62 -5.25 3.82
C LYS A 47 15.58 -6.00 2.99
N HIS A 48 15.47 -5.70 1.69
CA HIS A 48 14.52 -6.39 0.81
C HIS A 48 15.18 -7.60 0.14
N PRO A 49 14.58 -8.82 0.23
CA PRO A 49 15.26 -10.05 -0.18
C PRO A 49 15.45 -10.22 -1.69
N ARG A 50 14.57 -9.64 -2.51
CA ARG A 50 14.54 -9.87 -3.97
C ARG A 50 15.17 -8.77 -4.80
N VAL A 51 15.05 -7.50 -4.40
CA VAL A 51 15.51 -6.37 -5.21
C VAL A 51 17.03 -6.33 -5.24
N ARG A 52 17.59 -6.12 -6.42
CA ARG A 52 19.04 -6.03 -6.65
C ARG A 52 19.39 -4.68 -7.27
N PRO A 53 20.50 -4.05 -6.83
CA PRO A 53 21.00 -2.84 -7.47
C PRO A 53 21.68 -3.16 -8.82
N PRO A 54 21.77 -2.21 -9.78
CA PRO A 54 21.09 -0.91 -9.70
C PRO A 54 19.59 -1.01 -10.01
N ARG A 55 18.76 -0.13 -9.40
CA ARG A 55 17.31 -0.12 -9.61
C ARG A 55 16.74 1.30 -9.42
N VAL A 56 15.85 1.72 -10.29
CA VAL A 56 14.93 2.84 -10.02
C VAL A 56 13.73 2.30 -9.27
N LEU A 57 13.49 2.81 -8.06
CA LEU A 57 12.37 2.37 -7.20
C LEU A 57 11.09 3.17 -7.49
N GLY A 58 10.08 3.01 -6.64
CA GLY A 58 8.80 3.71 -6.73
C GLY A 58 7.75 2.93 -7.51
N HIS A 59 6.74 2.44 -6.81
CA HIS A 59 5.66 1.60 -7.36
C HIS A 59 4.27 2.20 -7.14
N GLU A 60 4.13 3.31 -6.44
CA GLU A 60 2.89 4.05 -6.23
C GLU A 60 2.82 5.22 -7.22
N VAL A 61 2.59 4.93 -8.49
CA VAL A 61 2.83 5.85 -9.62
C VAL A 61 1.54 6.45 -10.15
N VAL A 62 1.56 7.75 -10.35
CA VAL A 62 0.62 8.51 -11.17
C VAL A 62 1.39 9.14 -12.32
N GLY A 63 0.93 8.93 -13.54
CA GLY A 63 1.57 9.46 -14.74
C GLY A 63 0.57 9.92 -15.79
N GLU A 64 1.10 10.49 -16.84
CA GLU A 64 0.39 10.85 -18.05
C GLU A 64 0.96 10.04 -19.22
N VAL A 65 0.10 9.52 -20.07
CA VAL A 65 0.52 8.79 -21.27
C VAL A 65 1.27 9.74 -22.20
N PHE A 66 2.58 9.56 -22.28
CA PHE A 66 3.47 10.43 -23.08
C PHE A 66 3.70 9.90 -24.48
N ALA A 67 3.89 8.59 -24.62
CA ALA A 67 4.05 7.94 -25.92
C ALA A 67 3.44 6.53 -25.89
N LEU A 68 2.89 6.12 -27.03
CA LEU A 68 2.27 4.82 -27.25
C LEU A 68 3.12 4.03 -28.25
N GLY A 69 3.50 2.83 -27.87
CA GLY A 69 4.12 1.88 -28.79
C GLY A 69 3.13 1.33 -29.81
N PRO A 70 3.59 0.78 -30.94
CA PRO A 70 2.72 0.19 -31.96
C PRO A 70 1.76 -0.85 -31.37
N GLY A 71 0.48 -0.81 -31.78
CA GLY A 71 -0.54 -1.77 -31.39
C GLY A 71 -1.15 -1.54 -30.00
N VAL A 72 -0.85 -0.45 -29.33
CA VAL A 72 -1.52 -0.06 -28.08
C VAL A 72 -2.87 0.57 -28.41
N GLU A 73 -3.93 0.06 -27.76
CA GLU A 73 -5.30 0.54 -27.89
C GLU A 73 -5.89 0.90 -26.51
N GLY A 74 -6.98 1.69 -26.50
CA GLY A 74 -7.77 1.99 -25.29
C GLY A 74 -7.22 3.08 -24.38
N LEU A 75 -6.02 3.63 -24.66
CA LEU A 75 -5.43 4.78 -23.96
C LEU A 75 -5.06 5.89 -24.95
N ARG A 76 -5.05 7.14 -24.49
CA ARG A 76 -4.77 8.32 -25.33
C ARG A 76 -3.58 9.10 -24.79
N LEU A 77 -2.84 9.74 -25.68
CA LEU A 77 -1.79 10.70 -25.31
C LEU A 77 -2.40 11.79 -24.42
N GLY A 78 -1.67 12.17 -23.38
CA GLY A 78 -2.11 13.14 -22.38
C GLY A 78 -3.09 12.61 -21.33
N GLU A 79 -3.50 11.34 -21.41
CA GLU A 79 -4.41 10.75 -20.43
C GLU A 79 -3.68 10.49 -19.11
N ARG A 80 -4.25 11.01 -17.99
CA ARG A 80 -3.72 10.74 -16.66
C ARG A 80 -4.13 9.36 -16.18
N VAL A 81 -3.18 8.60 -15.68
CA VAL A 81 -3.38 7.22 -15.24
C VAL A 81 -2.75 6.97 -13.87
N SER A 82 -3.36 6.07 -13.10
CA SER A 82 -2.75 5.42 -11.95
C SER A 82 -2.26 4.03 -12.36
N LEU A 83 -1.04 3.68 -11.96
CA LEU A 83 -0.43 2.40 -12.28
C LEU A 83 -0.68 1.40 -11.16
N ALA A 84 -1.29 0.25 -11.48
CA ALA A 84 -1.26 -0.94 -10.64
C ALA A 84 0.07 -1.67 -10.90
N PRO A 85 1.04 -1.67 -9.97
CA PRO A 85 2.42 -2.05 -10.29
C PRO A 85 2.63 -3.54 -10.53
N ASN A 86 1.75 -4.39 -9.99
CA ASN A 86 1.89 -5.84 -10.04
C ASN A 86 1.15 -6.42 -11.27
N PHE A 87 1.85 -7.21 -12.06
CA PHE A 87 1.26 -7.94 -13.19
C PHE A 87 1.77 -9.38 -13.24
N GLY A 88 0.90 -10.29 -13.59
CA GLY A 88 1.20 -11.71 -13.66
C GLY A 88 1.55 -12.18 -15.06
N CYS A 89 1.61 -13.51 -15.27
CA CYS A 89 1.85 -14.10 -16.60
C CYS A 89 0.63 -14.02 -17.54
N GLY A 90 -0.54 -13.61 -17.05
CA GLY A 90 -1.78 -13.47 -17.80
C GLY A 90 -2.52 -14.80 -18.13
N ARG A 91 -1.90 -16.00 -17.91
CA ARG A 91 -2.42 -17.30 -18.39
C ARG A 91 -2.59 -18.37 -17.33
N CYS A 92 -1.99 -18.25 -16.15
CA CYS A 92 -2.18 -19.23 -15.09
C CYS A 92 -3.55 -19.08 -14.41
N ALA A 93 -3.99 -20.08 -13.67
CA ALA A 93 -5.30 -20.08 -12.99
C ALA A 93 -5.51 -18.87 -12.09
N LEU A 94 -4.47 -18.38 -11.39
CA LEU A 94 -4.54 -17.17 -10.57
C LEU A 94 -4.77 -15.93 -11.44
N CYS A 95 -4.03 -15.79 -12.55
CA CYS A 95 -4.22 -14.63 -13.44
C CYS A 95 -5.60 -14.63 -14.09
N THR A 96 -6.07 -15.76 -14.59
CA THR A 96 -7.38 -15.88 -15.26
C THR A 96 -8.56 -15.69 -14.29
N SER A 97 -8.35 -15.94 -13.00
CA SER A 97 -9.33 -15.64 -11.93
C SER A 97 -9.16 -14.25 -11.31
N GLY A 98 -8.28 -13.40 -11.88
CA GLY A 98 -8.10 -12.00 -11.44
C GLY A 98 -7.10 -11.79 -10.28
N TRP A 99 -6.44 -12.84 -9.79
CA TRP A 99 -5.42 -12.76 -8.73
C TRP A 99 -4.00 -12.62 -9.30
N THR A 100 -3.79 -11.65 -10.17
CA THR A 100 -2.51 -11.41 -10.84
C THR A 100 -1.36 -11.12 -9.88
N ASN A 101 -1.65 -10.50 -8.72
CA ASN A 101 -0.71 -10.25 -7.64
C ASN A 101 -0.18 -11.54 -6.96
N LEU A 102 -0.88 -12.65 -7.08
CA LEU A 102 -0.49 -13.96 -6.52
C LEU A 102 0.10 -14.91 -7.56
N CYS A 103 0.30 -14.45 -8.79
CA CYS A 103 0.92 -15.24 -9.85
C CYS A 103 2.33 -15.70 -9.44
N PRO A 104 2.70 -17.00 -9.63
CA PRO A 104 4.09 -17.44 -9.35
C PRO A 104 5.17 -16.70 -10.15
N GLN A 105 4.78 -16.10 -11.29
CA GLN A 105 5.64 -15.30 -12.16
C GLN A 105 5.33 -13.80 -12.05
N VAL A 106 4.74 -13.35 -10.93
CA VAL A 106 4.42 -11.94 -10.72
C VAL A 106 5.67 -11.07 -10.83
N LYS A 107 5.55 -9.97 -11.55
CA LYS A 107 6.53 -8.88 -11.60
C LYS A 107 5.90 -7.62 -11.08
N ALA A 108 6.73 -6.75 -10.50
CA ALA A 108 6.33 -5.45 -9.99
C ALA A 108 7.24 -4.35 -10.53
N LEU A 109 6.65 -3.31 -11.11
CA LEU A 109 7.36 -2.07 -11.44
C LEU A 109 7.83 -1.40 -10.14
N GLY A 110 9.06 -0.87 -10.16
CA GLY A 110 9.72 -0.32 -8.98
C GLY A 110 10.41 -1.36 -8.09
N LEU A 111 10.30 -2.66 -8.38
CA LEU A 111 10.95 -3.74 -7.64
C LEU A 111 11.70 -4.71 -8.56
N ASP A 112 10.98 -5.45 -9.39
CA ASP A 112 11.58 -6.40 -10.34
C ASP A 112 12.04 -5.68 -11.64
N LEU A 113 11.35 -4.61 -12.00
CA LEU A 113 11.67 -3.68 -13.10
C LEU A 113 11.85 -2.26 -12.53
N ASP A 114 12.40 -1.35 -13.33
CA ASP A 114 12.52 0.05 -12.96
C ASP A 114 11.14 0.67 -12.71
N GLY A 115 11.06 1.61 -11.78
CA GLY A 115 9.86 2.24 -11.28
C GLY A 115 9.82 3.76 -11.50
N GLY A 116 8.97 4.43 -10.72
CA GLY A 116 8.57 5.81 -10.94
C GLY A 116 9.44 6.88 -10.27
N PHE A 117 10.53 6.56 -9.59
CA PHE A 117 11.46 7.60 -9.08
C PHE A 117 12.30 8.18 -10.23
N ALA A 118 11.62 8.65 -11.27
CA ALA A 118 12.19 9.19 -12.50
C ALA A 118 11.19 10.16 -13.16
N GLU A 119 11.64 10.87 -14.20
CA GLU A 119 10.75 11.70 -15.04
C GLU A 119 9.83 10.87 -15.94
N TYR A 120 10.31 9.71 -16.40
CA TYR A 120 9.57 8.81 -17.29
C TYR A 120 9.67 7.36 -16.83
N LEU A 121 8.63 6.59 -17.12
CA LEU A 121 8.54 5.15 -16.83
C LEU A 121 8.04 4.39 -18.06
N LEU A 122 8.80 3.41 -18.51
CA LEU A 122 8.37 2.46 -19.52
C LEU A 122 7.50 1.37 -18.86
N VAL A 123 6.26 1.26 -19.31
CA VAL A 123 5.34 0.22 -18.87
C VAL A 123 5.36 -0.93 -19.88
N PRO A 124 5.74 -2.15 -19.47
CA PRO A 124 5.90 -3.28 -20.37
C PRO A 124 4.53 -3.75 -20.92
N ARG A 125 4.57 -4.33 -22.11
CA ARG A 125 3.37 -4.80 -22.83
C ARG A 125 2.49 -5.75 -22.02
N GLU A 126 3.08 -6.58 -21.15
CA GLU A 126 2.34 -7.50 -20.30
C GLU A 126 1.46 -6.77 -19.28
N ALA A 127 1.95 -5.67 -18.71
CA ALA A 127 1.19 -4.81 -17.81
C ALA A 127 0.13 -4.01 -18.56
N VAL A 128 0.46 -3.48 -19.74
CA VAL A 128 -0.50 -2.77 -20.61
C VAL A 128 -1.64 -3.71 -21.02
N ALA A 129 -1.33 -4.90 -21.51
CA ALA A 129 -2.32 -5.88 -21.97
C ALA A 129 -3.24 -6.38 -20.84
N GLN A 130 -2.79 -6.39 -19.59
CA GLN A 130 -3.59 -6.75 -18.42
C GLN A 130 -4.44 -5.59 -17.88
N GLY A 131 -4.29 -4.37 -18.43
CA GLY A 131 -5.03 -3.18 -18.00
C GLY A 131 -4.53 -2.57 -16.70
N ASN A 132 -3.21 -2.65 -16.44
CA ASN A 132 -2.58 -2.11 -15.23
C ASN A 132 -2.48 -0.57 -15.21
N LEU A 133 -2.77 0.10 -16.31
CA LEU A 133 -2.92 1.55 -16.41
C LEU A 133 -4.39 1.90 -16.31
N LEU A 134 -4.79 2.50 -15.20
CA LEU A 134 -6.19 2.84 -14.94
C LEU A 134 -6.38 4.35 -15.09
N PRO A 135 -7.33 4.81 -15.94
CA PRO A 135 -7.65 6.22 -16.07
C PRO A 135 -7.92 6.87 -14.72
N LEU A 136 -7.26 8.00 -14.46
CA LEU A 136 -7.42 8.74 -13.22
C LEU A 136 -8.60 9.73 -13.36
N PRO A 137 -9.60 9.70 -12.45
CA PRO A 137 -10.69 10.67 -12.46
C PRO A 137 -10.13 12.11 -12.34
N GLN A 138 -10.71 13.03 -13.12
CA GLN A 138 -10.23 14.44 -13.15
C GLN A 138 -10.34 15.13 -11.80
N SER A 139 -11.31 14.75 -10.97
CA SER A 139 -11.53 15.29 -9.63
C SER A 139 -10.45 14.92 -8.61
N VAL A 140 -9.62 13.88 -8.88
CA VAL A 140 -8.60 13.44 -7.94
C VAL A 140 -7.31 14.21 -8.17
N PRO A 141 -6.79 14.95 -7.15
CA PRO A 141 -5.48 15.60 -7.23
C PRO A 141 -4.37 14.57 -7.47
N THR A 142 -3.41 14.94 -8.30
CA THR A 142 -2.32 14.04 -8.74
C THR A 142 -1.50 13.48 -7.58
N ASP A 143 -1.17 14.34 -6.63
CA ASP A 143 -0.38 13.97 -5.45
C ASP A 143 -1.14 13.08 -4.45
N LEU A 144 -2.48 13.18 -4.41
CA LEU A 144 -3.32 12.26 -3.62
C LEU A 144 -3.54 10.93 -4.35
N ALA A 145 -3.51 10.94 -5.67
CA ALA A 145 -3.76 9.75 -6.50
C ALA A 145 -2.69 8.65 -6.31
N VAL A 146 -1.48 9.00 -5.83
CA VAL A 146 -0.45 8.00 -5.46
C VAL A 146 -0.94 7.04 -4.37
N LEU A 147 -1.95 7.45 -3.59
CA LEU A 147 -2.54 6.62 -2.55
C LEU A 147 -3.47 5.52 -3.09
N ALA A 148 -3.72 5.46 -4.41
CA ALA A 148 -4.56 4.42 -5.02
C ALA A 148 -3.99 3.02 -4.78
N GLU A 149 -2.68 2.85 -4.99
CA GLU A 149 -2.01 1.56 -4.80
C GLU A 149 -2.10 1.07 -3.34
N PRO A 150 -1.63 1.84 -2.33
CA PRO A 150 -1.72 1.39 -0.95
C PRO A 150 -3.17 1.28 -0.43
N LEU A 151 -4.10 2.11 -0.90
CA LEU A 151 -5.52 1.96 -0.57
C LEU A 151 -6.12 0.68 -1.16
N ALA A 152 -5.69 0.27 -2.37
CA ALA A 152 -6.09 -1.00 -2.96
C ALA A 152 -5.63 -2.19 -2.10
N THR A 153 -4.41 -2.13 -1.54
CA THR A 153 -3.91 -3.18 -0.63
C THR A 153 -4.69 -3.20 0.70
N ALA A 154 -5.09 -2.04 1.22
CA ALA A 154 -5.96 -1.97 2.39
C ALA A 154 -7.36 -2.54 2.10
N LEU A 155 -7.95 -2.24 0.94
CA LEU A 155 -9.22 -2.84 0.51
C LEU A 155 -9.12 -4.37 0.39
N CYS A 156 -8.01 -4.89 -0.12
CA CYS A 156 -7.75 -6.34 -0.18
C CYS A 156 -7.83 -6.97 1.23
N ALA A 157 -7.21 -6.33 2.23
CA ALA A 157 -7.23 -6.80 3.61
C ALA A 157 -8.64 -6.79 4.20
N GLN A 158 -9.38 -5.69 4.03
CA GLN A 158 -10.74 -5.57 4.57
C GLN A 158 -11.74 -6.51 3.87
N GLU A 159 -11.52 -6.80 2.59
CA GLU A 159 -12.29 -7.83 1.85
C GLU A 159 -12.01 -9.23 2.38
N ALA A 160 -10.74 -9.58 2.60
CA ALA A 160 -10.35 -10.88 3.15
C ALA A 160 -10.90 -11.10 4.57
N LEU A 161 -11.05 -10.03 5.35
CA LEU A 161 -11.70 -10.05 6.65
C LEU A 161 -13.24 -10.08 6.56
N GLY A 162 -13.81 -9.84 5.37
CA GLY A 162 -15.25 -9.77 5.19
C GLY A 162 -15.91 -8.63 5.97
N VAL A 163 -15.17 -7.53 6.22
CA VAL A 163 -15.71 -6.36 6.93
C VAL A 163 -16.94 -5.82 6.22
N GLY A 164 -17.98 -5.57 6.98
CA GLY A 164 -19.28 -5.10 6.49
C GLY A 164 -20.06 -4.24 7.49
N PRO A 165 -21.31 -3.90 7.16
CA PRO A 165 -22.17 -3.08 8.02
C PRO A 165 -22.36 -3.67 9.40
N GLY A 166 -22.16 -2.84 10.43
CA GLY A 166 -22.33 -3.22 11.82
C GLY A 166 -21.06 -3.76 12.50
N ASP A 167 -20.01 -4.10 11.76
CA ASP A 167 -18.78 -4.63 12.33
C ASP A 167 -18.02 -3.58 13.15
N ALA A 168 -17.45 -4.03 14.28
CA ALA A 168 -16.40 -3.33 15.01
C ALA A 168 -15.04 -3.85 14.53
N VAL A 169 -14.11 -2.93 14.27
CA VAL A 169 -12.79 -3.23 13.70
C VAL A 169 -11.68 -2.66 14.57
N LEU A 170 -10.63 -3.44 14.82
CA LEU A 170 -9.41 -2.96 15.45
C LEU A 170 -8.26 -2.92 14.43
N ILE A 171 -7.59 -1.79 14.34
CA ILE A 171 -6.35 -1.62 13.58
C ILE A 171 -5.18 -1.55 14.56
N VAL A 172 -4.20 -2.45 14.43
CA VAL A 172 -2.99 -2.42 15.23
C VAL A 172 -1.83 -1.85 14.41
N GLY A 173 -1.41 -0.64 14.80
CA GLY A 173 -0.44 0.20 14.11
C GLY A 173 -1.08 1.36 13.36
N GLY A 174 -0.77 2.60 13.77
CA GLY A 174 -1.29 3.87 13.20
C GLY A 174 -0.34 4.51 12.18
N GLY A 175 0.42 3.69 11.45
CA GLY A 175 1.19 4.16 10.28
C GLY A 175 0.29 4.40 9.07
N PRO A 176 0.87 4.81 7.91
CA PRO A 176 0.08 5.06 6.70
C PRO A 176 -0.86 3.91 6.34
N MET A 177 -0.37 2.68 6.41
CA MET A 177 -1.19 1.51 6.08
C MET A 177 -2.28 1.23 7.12
N GLY A 178 -2.03 1.53 8.41
CA GLY A 178 -3.06 1.43 9.44
C GLY A 178 -4.21 2.40 9.21
N LEU A 179 -3.89 3.66 8.92
CA LEU A 179 -4.91 4.67 8.63
C LEU A 179 -5.69 4.37 7.33
N LEU A 180 -5.01 3.90 6.28
CA LEU A 180 -5.69 3.47 5.06
C LEU A 180 -6.59 2.24 5.29
N ASN A 181 -6.18 1.29 6.16
CA ASN A 181 -7.03 0.17 6.56
C ASN A 181 -8.26 0.63 7.37
N ALA A 182 -8.11 1.61 8.26
CA ALA A 182 -9.25 2.19 8.99
C ALA A 182 -10.26 2.84 8.03
N LEU A 183 -9.77 3.65 7.09
CA LEU A 183 -10.60 4.28 6.06
C LEU A 183 -11.27 3.26 5.14
N ALA A 184 -10.55 2.22 4.73
CA ALA A 184 -11.10 1.13 3.93
C ALA A 184 -12.18 0.33 4.71
N ALA A 185 -11.97 0.08 6.00
CA ALA A 185 -12.97 -0.56 6.86
C ALA A 185 -14.25 0.29 6.98
N ARG A 186 -14.10 1.60 7.20
CA ARG A 186 -15.22 2.55 7.23
C ARG A 186 -16.00 2.56 5.92
N ALA A 187 -15.29 2.61 4.79
CA ALA A 187 -15.89 2.58 3.46
C ALA A 187 -16.64 1.28 3.17
N ARG A 188 -16.29 0.18 3.83
CA ARG A 188 -16.99 -1.11 3.74
C ARG A 188 -18.14 -1.23 4.73
N GLY A 189 -18.37 -0.23 5.57
CA GLY A 189 -19.51 -0.18 6.48
C GLY A 189 -19.20 -0.52 7.94
N ALA A 190 -17.92 -0.61 8.34
CA ALA A 190 -17.60 -0.77 9.76
C ALA A 190 -18.27 0.33 10.58
N SER A 191 -19.03 -0.07 11.61
CA SER A 191 -19.80 0.83 12.47
C SER A 191 -18.92 1.51 13.52
N TRP A 192 -17.86 0.83 13.95
CA TRP A 192 -16.93 1.30 14.96
C TRP A 192 -15.51 0.85 14.63
N ILE A 193 -14.54 1.76 14.81
CA ILE A 193 -13.13 1.50 14.50
C ILE A 193 -12.26 1.94 15.68
N ALA A 194 -11.49 1.00 16.23
CA ALA A 194 -10.43 1.29 17.18
C ALA A 194 -9.05 1.24 16.48
N LEU A 195 -8.11 2.01 16.98
CA LEU A 195 -6.73 2.01 16.50
C LEU A 195 -5.75 2.02 17.68
N SER A 196 -4.82 1.07 17.67
CA SER A 196 -3.72 0.98 18.63
C SER A 196 -2.44 1.56 18.02
N GLU A 197 -1.91 2.66 18.59
CA GLU A 197 -0.70 3.33 18.10
C GLU A 197 0.09 3.96 19.23
N ARG A 198 1.40 3.77 19.23
CA ARG A 198 2.31 4.27 20.27
C ARG A 198 2.45 5.80 20.27
N ARG A 199 2.43 6.44 19.09
CA ARG A 199 2.73 7.86 18.91
C ARG A 199 1.47 8.72 19.09
N PRO A 200 1.45 9.65 20.06
CA PRO A 200 0.27 10.50 20.30
C PRO A 200 -0.21 11.25 19.07
N TRP A 201 0.70 11.88 18.30
CA TRP A 201 0.31 12.65 17.13
C TRP A 201 -0.39 11.82 16.04
N ARG A 202 -0.04 10.52 15.92
CA ARG A 202 -0.71 9.60 14.98
C ARG A 202 -2.09 9.19 15.49
N ARG A 203 -2.28 9.08 16.80
CA ARG A 203 -3.60 8.86 17.39
C ARG A 203 -4.50 10.05 17.11
N THR A 204 -4.03 11.29 17.35
CA THR A 204 -4.78 12.51 17.01
C THR A 204 -5.12 12.59 15.52
N LEU A 205 -4.20 12.17 14.63
CA LEU A 205 -4.48 12.11 13.20
C LEU A 205 -5.56 11.06 12.87
N ALA A 206 -5.50 9.89 13.51
CA ALA A 206 -6.50 8.83 13.33
C ALA A 206 -7.91 9.31 13.71
N GLU A 207 -8.05 10.00 14.84
CA GLU A 207 -9.32 10.59 15.29
C GLU A 207 -9.85 11.62 14.28
N LYS A 208 -8.98 12.50 13.76
CA LYS A 208 -9.34 13.45 12.71
C LYS A 208 -9.82 12.77 11.42
N LEU A 209 -9.35 11.56 11.14
CA LEU A 209 -9.74 10.74 10.00
C LEU A 209 -10.94 9.82 10.29
N GLY A 210 -11.62 10.00 11.43
CA GLY A 210 -12.85 9.30 11.76
C GLY A 210 -12.66 7.93 12.42
N VAL A 211 -11.52 7.69 13.08
CA VAL A 211 -11.35 6.56 14.00
C VAL A 211 -12.05 6.90 15.31
N ASP A 212 -12.90 5.99 15.82
CA ASP A 212 -13.76 6.23 16.99
C ASP A 212 -12.99 6.15 18.32
N LEU A 213 -11.93 5.33 18.36
CA LEU A 213 -11.07 5.15 19.54
C LEU A 213 -9.61 4.97 19.12
N ALA A 214 -8.75 5.93 19.45
CA ALA A 214 -7.30 5.83 19.22
C ALA A 214 -6.53 5.83 20.54
N VAL A 215 -5.88 4.69 20.88
CA VAL A 215 -5.24 4.47 22.18
C VAL A 215 -3.82 3.95 22.08
N GLY A 216 -3.07 4.02 23.17
CA GLY A 216 -1.76 3.37 23.31
C GLY A 216 -1.89 1.84 23.38
N PRO A 217 -0.81 1.09 23.03
CA PRO A 217 -0.85 -0.38 23.08
C PRO A 217 -1.21 -0.94 24.45
N GLU A 218 -0.76 -0.30 25.51
CA GLU A 218 -0.97 -0.67 26.92
C GLU A 218 -2.44 -0.55 27.36
N GLU A 219 -3.18 0.36 26.77
CA GLU A 219 -4.59 0.60 27.07
C GLU A 219 -5.54 -0.14 26.11
N THR A 220 -5.02 -0.66 24.99
CA THR A 220 -5.85 -1.18 23.89
C THR A 220 -6.79 -2.28 24.37
N LEU A 221 -6.28 -3.24 25.15
CA LEU A 221 -7.08 -4.37 25.61
C LEU A 221 -8.29 -3.89 26.46
N SER A 222 -8.03 -3.11 27.50
CA SER A 222 -9.08 -2.63 28.43
C SER A 222 -10.09 -1.73 27.74
N ARG A 223 -9.62 -0.76 26.95
CA ARG A 223 -10.47 0.24 26.31
C ARG A 223 -11.35 -0.35 25.19
N VAL A 224 -10.81 -1.31 24.40
CA VAL A 224 -11.62 -2.00 23.39
C VAL A 224 -12.67 -2.89 24.03
N LEU A 225 -12.33 -3.64 25.08
CA LEU A 225 -13.33 -4.47 25.81
C LEU A 225 -14.39 -3.60 26.47
N GLU A 226 -14.03 -2.50 27.09
CA GLU A 226 -14.98 -1.53 27.67
C GLU A 226 -15.95 -1.02 26.59
N ALA A 227 -15.43 -0.50 25.48
CA ALA A 227 -16.23 0.06 24.39
C ALA A 227 -17.14 -0.98 23.69
N THR A 228 -16.74 -2.25 23.69
CA THR A 228 -17.52 -3.34 23.08
C THR A 228 -18.37 -4.12 24.08
N GLY A 229 -18.45 -3.71 25.35
CA GLY A 229 -19.16 -4.42 26.40
C GLY A 229 -18.62 -5.84 26.62
N GLY A 230 -17.32 -6.03 26.56
CA GLY A 230 -16.64 -7.32 26.73
C GLY A 230 -16.67 -8.25 25.51
N ARG A 231 -17.38 -7.88 24.43
CA ARG A 231 -17.58 -8.77 23.26
C ARG A 231 -16.36 -8.88 22.33
N GLY A 232 -15.48 -7.89 22.34
CA GLY A 232 -14.39 -7.77 21.36
C GLY A 232 -14.88 -7.28 19.99
N VAL A 233 -14.04 -7.46 18.96
CA VAL A 233 -14.25 -6.94 17.60
C VAL A 233 -14.38 -8.06 16.56
N GLN A 234 -15.14 -7.81 15.48
CA GLN A 234 -15.33 -8.77 14.40
C GLN A 234 -14.10 -8.90 13.48
N ALA A 235 -13.33 -7.83 13.37
CA ALA A 235 -12.15 -7.85 12.50
C ALA A 235 -10.95 -7.13 13.15
N VAL A 236 -9.76 -7.68 12.94
CA VAL A 236 -8.50 -7.06 13.35
C VAL A 236 -7.56 -7.02 12.16
N THR A 237 -6.91 -5.88 11.92
CA THR A 237 -5.82 -5.77 10.95
C THR A 237 -4.52 -5.41 11.68
N VAL A 238 -3.50 -6.26 11.59
CA VAL A 238 -2.18 -6.01 12.18
C VAL A 238 -1.23 -5.49 11.11
N THR A 239 -0.91 -4.19 11.18
CA THR A 239 -0.07 -3.50 10.20
C THR A 239 1.39 -3.35 10.63
N VAL A 240 1.76 -3.95 11.75
CA VAL A 240 3.12 -3.98 12.28
C VAL A 240 3.65 -5.41 12.37
N PRO A 241 4.94 -5.66 12.04
CA PRO A 241 5.52 -6.99 12.11
C PRO A 241 5.97 -7.33 13.54
N ASP A 242 5.00 -7.48 14.44
CA ASP A 242 5.22 -7.76 15.86
C ASP A 242 4.31 -8.91 16.33
N PRO A 243 4.86 -10.06 16.77
CA PRO A 243 4.08 -11.17 17.32
C PRO A 243 3.18 -10.77 18.51
N ASN A 244 3.58 -9.80 19.33
CA ASN A 244 2.77 -9.33 20.45
C ASN A 244 1.53 -8.56 19.96
N ALA A 245 1.67 -7.79 18.86
CA ALA A 245 0.54 -7.14 18.21
C ALA A 245 -0.48 -8.15 17.67
N VAL A 246 -0.01 -9.29 17.14
CA VAL A 246 -0.87 -10.39 16.69
C VAL A 246 -1.59 -11.02 17.89
N ARG A 247 -0.89 -11.32 18.99
CA ARG A 247 -1.49 -11.88 20.21
C ARG A 247 -2.54 -10.94 20.81
N LEU A 248 -2.23 -9.64 20.90
CA LEU A 248 -3.20 -8.62 21.32
C LEU A 248 -4.44 -8.61 20.42
N GLY A 249 -4.24 -8.64 19.10
CA GLY A 249 -5.36 -8.70 18.15
C GLY A 249 -6.23 -9.94 18.34
N LEU A 250 -5.62 -11.12 18.52
CA LEU A 250 -6.34 -12.38 18.74
C LEU A 250 -7.13 -12.37 20.05
N SER A 251 -6.57 -11.80 21.14
CA SER A 251 -7.28 -11.72 22.45
C SER A 251 -8.50 -10.81 22.41
N LEU A 252 -8.57 -9.89 21.45
CA LEU A 252 -9.68 -8.95 21.26
C LEU A 252 -10.70 -9.39 20.20
N LEU A 253 -10.46 -10.52 19.50
CA LEU A 253 -11.46 -11.02 18.56
C LEU A 253 -12.70 -11.54 19.26
N ALA A 254 -13.85 -11.11 18.79
CA ALA A 254 -15.13 -11.74 19.10
C ALA A 254 -15.19 -13.19 18.57
N PRO A 255 -16.11 -14.04 19.01
CA PRO A 255 -16.42 -15.28 18.30
C PRO A 255 -16.73 -15.02 16.82
N LEU A 256 -16.28 -15.93 15.93
CA LEU A 256 -16.33 -15.79 14.47
C LEU A 256 -15.48 -14.66 13.90
N GLY A 257 -14.70 -13.94 14.73
CA GLY A 257 -13.85 -12.84 14.32
C GLY A 257 -12.67 -13.30 13.46
N ARG A 258 -12.12 -12.38 12.66
CA ARG A 258 -11.01 -12.65 11.73
C ARG A 258 -9.88 -11.65 11.95
N LEU A 259 -8.64 -12.14 11.97
CA LEU A 259 -7.44 -11.32 12.06
C LEU A 259 -6.65 -11.41 10.77
N ASN A 260 -6.28 -10.27 10.20
CA ASN A 260 -5.41 -10.17 9.04
C ASN A 260 -3.97 -9.84 9.44
N LEU A 261 -3.03 -10.68 8.98
CA LEU A 261 -1.59 -10.39 8.98
C LEU A 261 -1.28 -9.55 7.75
N PHE A 262 -1.34 -8.23 7.91
CA PHE A 262 -1.11 -7.30 6.82
C PHE A 262 0.39 -7.03 6.58
N ALA A 263 1.18 -6.93 7.66
CA ALA A 263 2.61 -6.70 7.57
C ALA A 263 3.39 -8.02 7.48
N GLY A 264 4.25 -8.14 6.48
CA GLY A 264 5.21 -9.24 6.42
C GLY A 264 6.32 -9.09 7.46
N PHE A 265 6.70 -10.19 8.11
CA PHE A 265 7.71 -10.21 9.15
C PHE A 265 9.13 -10.13 8.57
N PRO A 266 10.09 -9.54 9.31
CA PRO A 266 11.50 -9.57 8.93
C PRO A 266 12.05 -11.01 8.94
N ARG A 267 13.07 -11.24 8.10
CA ARG A 267 13.76 -12.54 8.08
C ARG A 267 14.30 -12.91 9.48
N GLY A 268 14.01 -14.15 9.90
CA GLY A 268 14.36 -14.66 11.22
C GLY A 268 13.36 -14.31 12.34
N MET A 269 12.26 -13.63 12.01
CA MET A 269 11.18 -13.29 12.94
C MET A 269 9.80 -13.77 12.41
N GLU A 270 9.79 -14.67 11.44
CA GLU A 270 8.57 -15.16 10.79
C GLU A 270 7.75 -16.12 11.65
N GLU A 271 8.43 -16.79 12.58
CA GLU A 271 7.78 -17.78 13.45
C GLU A 271 7.11 -17.11 14.64
N MET A 272 5.89 -17.56 14.94
CA MET A 272 5.15 -17.12 16.13
C MET A 272 4.39 -18.29 16.76
N THR A 273 4.37 -18.35 18.07
CA THR A 273 3.55 -19.29 18.84
C THR A 273 2.20 -18.67 19.11
N LEU A 274 1.14 -19.42 18.78
CA LEU A 274 -0.26 -19.03 19.02
C LEU A 274 -0.94 -20.13 19.84
N ASP A 275 -1.90 -19.72 20.70
CA ASP A 275 -2.80 -20.66 21.36
C ASP A 275 -3.89 -21.13 20.38
N GLY A 276 -3.81 -22.41 20.00
CA GLY A 276 -4.75 -23.02 19.07
C GLY A 276 -6.20 -23.04 19.60
N ASN A 277 -6.39 -23.13 20.90
CA ASN A 277 -7.71 -23.11 21.51
C ASN A 277 -8.42 -21.76 21.36
N THR A 278 -7.66 -20.67 21.32
CA THR A 278 -8.19 -19.34 21.02
C THR A 278 -8.88 -19.30 19.64
N LEU A 279 -8.33 -19.99 18.65
CA LEU A 279 -8.94 -20.09 17.33
C LEU A 279 -10.09 -21.10 17.33
N HIS A 280 -9.86 -22.30 17.87
CA HIS A 280 -10.80 -23.41 17.82
C HIS A 280 -12.15 -23.11 18.48
N TYR A 281 -12.13 -22.76 19.77
CA TYR A 281 -13.37 -22.56 20.54
C TYR A 281 -14.13 -21.27 20.19
N GLY A 282 -13.44 -20.31 19.56
CA GLY A 282 -14.07 -19.06 19.09
C GLY A 282 -14.51 -19.11 17.63
N ASN A 283 -14.25 -20.18 16.88
CA ASN A 283 -14.37 -20.22 15.42
C ASN A 283 -13.68 -19.01 14.77
N ARG A 284 -12.52 -18.60 15.29
CA ARG A 284 -11.76 -17.44 14.82
C ARG A 284 -10.85 -17.82 13.67
N SER A 285 -10.59 -16.88 12.79
CA SER A 285 -9.72 -17.11 11.63
C SER A 285 -8.51 -16.17 11.62
N LEU A 286 -7.36 -16.70 11.18
CA LEU A 286 -6.15 -15.95 10.88
C LEU A 286 -5.94 -15.99 9.38
N VAL A 287 -5.86 -14.83 8.73
CA VAL A 287 -5.71 -14.70 7.28
C VAL A 287 -4.51 -13.82 6.95
N GLY A 288 -3.84 -14.09 5.82
CA GLY A 288 -2.80 -13.25 5.25
C GLY A 288 -3.29 -12.59 3.97
N THR A 289 -2.82 -11.39 3.69
CA THR A 289 -3.03 -10.73 2.40
C THR A 289 -1.73 -10.17 1.86
N PHE A 290 -1.60 -10.13 0.54
CA PHE A 290 -0.41 -9.61 -0.13
C PHE A 290 -0.80 -8.79 -1.35
N ALA A 291 -0.38 -7.53 -1.38
CA ALA A 291 -0.63 -6.59 -2.46
C ALA A 291 -2.14 -6.45 -2.78
N ALA A 292 -2.47 -6.08 -4.01
CA ALA A 292 -3.84 -5.98 -4.50
C ALA A 292 -3.93 -6.39 -5.97
N ASN A 293 -5.11 -6.75 -6.41
CA ASN A 293 -5.42 -6.99 -7.81
C ASN A 293 -6.05 -5.75 -8.47
N LEU A 294 -6.29 -5.82 -9.78
CA LEU A 294 -6.84 -4.70 -10.56
C LEU A 294 -8.24 -4.28 -10.11
N ARG A 295 -9.08 -5.23 -9.65
CA ARG A 295 -10.43 -4.90 -9.16
C ARG A 295 -10.36 -4.01 -7.91
N GLN A 296 -9.48 -4.33 -6.99
CA GLN A 296 -9.26 -3.54 -5.77
C GLN A 296 -8.63 -2.18 -6.10
N HIS A 297 -7.73 -2.11 -7.09
CA HIS A 297 -7.14 -0.85 -7.53
C HIS A 297 -8.20 0.08 -8.15
N ARG A 298 -9.09 -0.44 -8.99
CA ARG A 298 -10.25 0.33 -9.51
C ARG A 298 -11.17 0.81 -8.39
N ALA A 299 -11.44 -0.05 -7.41
CA ALA A 299 -12.24 0.33 -6.25
C ALA A 299 -11.57 1.44 -5.42
N ALA A 300 -10.25 1.38 -5.26
CA ALA A 300 -9.47 2.42 -4.59
C ALA A 300 -9.57 3.77 -5.32
N LEU A 301 -9.41 3.81 -6.65
CA LEU A 301 -9.56 5.04 -7.43
C LEU A 301 -10.95 5.68 -7.27
N ASN A 302 -12.01 4.87 -7.25
CA ASN A 302 -13.36 5.37 -7.00
C ASN A 302 -13.51 5.91 -5.57
N LEU A 303 -12.86 5.27 -4.61
CA LEU A 303 -12.93 5.66 -3.21
C LEU A 303 -12.12 6.93 -2.91
N LEU A 304 -11.01 7.17 -3.61
CA LEU A 304 -10.21 8.40 -3.48
C LEU A 304 -11.03 9.68 -3.66
N GLN A 305 -12.08 9.64 -4.48
CA GLN A 305 -12.95 10.79 -4.73
C GLN A 305 -13.82 11.17 -3.51
N ARG A 306 -13.89 10.33 -2.50
CA ARG A 306 -14.81 10.46 -1.34
C ARG A 306 -14.09 10.52 0.01
N LEU A 307 -12.79 10.22 0.03
CA LEU A 307 -12.01 10.16 1.26
C LEU A 307 -11.19 11.44 1.46
N GLU A 308 -11.13 11.90 2.70
CA GLU A 308 -10.20 12.96 3.11
C GLU A 308 -8.82 12.34 3.37
N LEU A 309 -7.92 12.41 2.38
CA LEU A 309 -6.60 11.75 2.42
C LEU A 309 -5.43 12.73 2.49
N ALA A 310 -5.67 14.02 2.28
CA ALA A 310 -4.62 15.03 2.28
C ALA A 310 -3.75 15.01 3.55
N PRO A 311 -4.29 14.78 4.77
CA PRO A 311 -3.48 14.71 5.98
C PRO A 311 -2.49 13.55 6.04
N LEU A 312 -2.63 12.54 5.18
CA LEU A 312 -1.68 11.42 5.09
C LEU A 312 -0.37 11.82 4.39
N ILE A 313 -0.40 12.82 3.51
CA ILE A 313 0.80 13.28 2.80
C ILE A 313 1.43 14.41 3.60
N THR A 314 2.47 14.08 4.37
CA THR A 314 3.16 15.05 5.22
C THR A 314 4.27 15.78 4.50
N HIS A 315 4.85 15.21 3.47
CA HIS A 315 5.97 15.81 2.73
C HIS A 315 5.82 15.60 1.22
N ARG A 316 6.19 16.66 0.50
CA ARG A 316 6.40 16.64 -0.94
C ARG A 316 7.83 17.08 -1.20
N ILE A 317 8.52 16.37 -2.09
CA ILE A 317 9.91 16.61 -2.45
C ILE A 317 10.06 16.54 -3.96
N HIS A 318 10.81 17.44 -4.56
CA HIS A 318 11.11 17.38 -5.97
C HIS A 318 12.15 16.28 -6.27
N LEU A 319 12.07 15.69 -7.47
CA LEU A 319 12.97 14.60 -7.87
C LEU A 319 14.45 15.02 -7.76
N LYS A 320 14.78 16.26 -8.12
CA LYS A 320 16.16 16.81 -8.00
C LYS A 320 16.69 16.91 -6.57
N GLU A 321 15.79 16.93 -5.57
CA GLU A 321 16.15 17.03 -4.15
C GLU A 321 16.27 15.66 -3.49
N THR A 322 15.92 14.57 -4.20
CA THR A 322 15.81 13.23 -3.59
C THR A 322 17.14 12.61 -3.21
N GLU A 323 18.23 12.94 -3.90
CA GLU A 323 19.55 12.36 -3.61
C GLU A 323 19.96 12.61 -2.14
N ASP A 324 19.79 13.81 -1.66
CA ASP A 324 20.13 14.19 -0.28
C ASP A 324 18.92 14.16 0.67
N GLY A 325 17.73 14.50 0.16
CA GLY A 325 16.52 14.71 0.98
C GLY A 325 15.73 13.45 1.30
N LEU A 326 15.75 12.42 0.44
CA LEU A 326 14.88 11.26 0.61
C LEU A 326 15.25 10.43 1.84
N MET A 327 16.54 10.12 2.04
CA MET A 327 16.98 9.26 3.15
C MET A 327 16.63 9.84 4.53
N PRO A 328 16.88 11.13 4.83
CA PRO A 328 16.42 11.74 6.09
C PRO A 328 14.92 11.62 6.32
N LEU A 329 14.11 11.86 5.29
CA LEU A 329 12.64 11.80 5.38
C LEU A 329 12.15 10.37 5.72
N ILE A 330 12.63 9.34 5.02
CA ILE A 330 12.18 7.97 5.26
C ILE A 330 12.66 7.39 6.60
N LEU A 331 13.68 7.97 7.21
CA LEU A 331 14.18 7.59 8.53
C LEU A 331 13.49 8.37 9.66
N SER A 332 12.86 9.49 9.35
CA SER A 332 12.17 10.34 10.33
C SER A 332 10.98 9.60 10.96
N LYS A 333 10.76 9.92 12.25
CA LYS A 333 9.60 9.43 13.01
C LYS A 333 8.36 10.31 12.84
N ASP A 334 8.53 11.51 12.32
CA ASP A 334 7.48 12.54 12.20
C ASP A 334 6.89 12.62 10.79
N VAL A 335 7.34 11.71 9.91
CA VAL A 335 6.84 11.57 8.55
C VAL A 335 5.74 10.50 8.53
N MET A 336 4.61 10.82 7.87
CA MET A 336 3.57 9.84 7.54
C MET A 336 3.81 9.30 6.13
N ARG A 337 3.68 10.15 5.11
CA ARG A 337 3.98 9.78 3.71
C ARG A 337 4.75 10.88 3.00
N VAL A 338 5.63 10.45 2.11
CA VAL A 338 6.38 11.31 1.19
C VAL A 338 5.86 11.08 -0.21
N VAL A 339 5.71 12.15 -0.98
CA VAL A 339 5.43 12.12 -2.42
C VAL A 339 6.58 12.79 -3.14
N ILE A 340 7.12 12.12 -4.16
CA ILE A 340 8.11 12.67 -5.06
C ILE A 340 7.38 13.23 -6.29
N ILE A 341 7.70 14.47 -6.65
CA ILE A 341 7.14 15.18 -7.80
C ILE A 341 8.32 15.42 -8.76
N PRO A 342 8.26 14.95 -10.02
CA PRO A 342 9.25 15.34 -11.04
C PRO A 342 9.28 16.85 -11.26
N ASP A 343 10.40 17.35 -11.76
CA ASP A 343 10.64 18.80 -11.98
C ASP A 343 9.96 19.32 -13.25
#